data_8c81bc914c322b61ae7b4d0fb9870013
#
_entry.id   8c81bc914c322b61ae7b4d0fb9870013
#
_cell.length_a   1.000
_cell.length_b   1.000
_cell.length_c   1.000
_cell.angle_alpha   90.00
_cell.angle_beta   90.00
_cell.angle_gamma   90.00
#
_symmetry.space_group_name_H-M   'P 1'
#
loop_
_entity.id
_entity.type
_entity.pdbx_description
1 polymer ?
#
loop_
_entity_poly.entity_id
_entity_poly.type
_entity_poly.pdbx_seq_one_letter_code
_entity_poly.pdbx_strand_id
1 'polypeptide(L)'
;MTESVLVTGSSRGIGRAIALRLARAGHDIVLHCRSGLADAEAVKAEVEALGRRARILQFDVADRARCKEILEADVETHGAYYGVVLNAGLTRDGAFPALSEEDWDVVMRTNLDGFYNVLHPVMMPMIRRRAAGRIVCCLLYTSPSPRDS
;
A
#
# COMPACT_ATOMS: atom_id res chain seq x y z
N MET A 1 -22.74 -2.80 2.35
CA MET A 1 -21.62 -2.51 1.45
C MET A 1 -20.31 -2.87 2.16
N THR A 2 -19.49 -3.69 1.56
CA THR A 2 -18.23 -4.14 2.18
C THR A 2 -17.20 -3.01 2.08
N GLU A 3 -16.49 -2.79 3.17
CA GLU A 3 -15.45 -1.78 3.23
C GLU A 3 -14.16 -2.33 2.62
N SER A 4 -13.57 -1.59 1.68
CA SER A 4 -12.32 -1.98 1.04
C SER A 4 -11.14 -1.20 1.59
N VAL A 5 -10.00 -1.86 1.67
CA VAL A 5 -8.74 -1.27 2.15
C VAL A 5 -7.68 -1.40 1.07
N LEU A 6 -7.10 -0.28 0.69
CA LEU A 6 -5.94 -0.25 -0.20
C LEU A 6 -4.68 -0.49 0.63
N VAL A 7 -3.89 -1.48 0.23
CA VAL A 7 -2.59 -1.76 0.88
C VAL A 7 -1.50 -1.66 -0.19
N THR A 8 -0.70 -0.61 -0.13
CA THR A 8 0.40 -0.46 -1.09
C THR A 8 1.55 -1.39 -0.74
N GLY A 9 2.24 -1.92 -1.77
CA GLY A 9 3.32 -2.87 -1.57
C GLY A 9 2.86 -4.17 -0.95
N SER A 10 1.72 -4.70 -1.37
CA SER A 10 1.08 -5.85 -0.72
C SER A 10 1.33 -7.19 -1.41
N SER A 11 2.24 -7.25 -2.38
CA SER A 11 2.56 -8.50 -3.08
C SER A 11 3.42 -9.44 -2.24
N ARG A 12 4.09 -8.94 -1.21
CA ARG A 12 4.98 -9.73 -0.36
C ARG A 12 5.25 -9.01 0.96
N GLY A 13 5.96 -9.69 1.86
CA GLY A 13 6.47 -9.12 3.10
C GLY A 13 5.38 -8.59 4.03
N ILE A 14 5.64 -7.46 4.64
CA ILE A 14 4.74 -6.83 5.61
C ILE A 14 3.40 -6.47 4.97
N GLY A 15 3.41 -5.93 3.77
CA GLY A 15 2.18 -5.54 3.07
C GLY A 15 1.28 -6.74 2.78
N ARG A 16 1.85 -7.88 2.39
CA ARG A 16 1.10 -9.11 2.20
C ARG A 16 0.47 -9.57 3.53
N ALA A 17 1.24 -9.56 4.60
CA ALA A 17 0.75 -9.98 5.91
C ALA A 17 -0.41 -9.08 6.39
N ILE A 18 -0.29 -7.77 6.18
CA ILE A 18 -1.35 -6.81 6.51
C ILE A 18 -2.61 -7.10 5.69
N ALA A 19 -2.46 -7.29 4.37
CA ALA A 19 -3.58 -7.57 3.48
C ALA A 19 -4.34 -8.82 3.92
N LEU A 20 -3.64 -9.90 4.23
CA LEU A 20 -4.26 -11.14 4.67
C LEU A 20 -4.94 -11.00 6.03
N ARG A 21 -4.33 -10.26 6.95
CA ARG A 21 -4.93 -10.02 8.27
C ARG A 21 -6.21 -9.20 8.15
N LEU A 22 -6.24 -8.18 7.29
CA LEU A 22 -7.43 -7.38 7.05
C LEU A 22 -8.53 -8.18 6.36
N ALA A 23 -8.16 -9.06 5.43
CA ALA A 23 -9.12 -9.96 4.79
C ALA A 23 -9.78 -10.88 5.83
N ARG A 24 -9.01 -11.42 6.77
CA ARG A 24 -9.56 -12.23 7.86
C ARG A 24 -10.50 -11.44 8.77
N ALA A 25 -10.28 -10.13 8.88
CA ALA A 25 -11.15 -9.26 9.66
C ALA A 25 -12.43 -8.86 8.92
N GLY A 26 -12.58 -9.25 7.65
CA GLY A 26 -13.81 -9.02 6.90
C GLY A 26 -13.75 -7.88 5.90
N HIS A 27 -12.56 -7.38 5.57
CA HIS A 27 -12.41 -6.33 4.58
C HIS A 27 -12.10 -6.90 3.19
N ASP A 28 -12.62 -6.25 2.17
CA ASP A 28 -12.15 -6.48 0.80
C ASP A 28 -10.84 -5.73 0.62
N ILE A 29 -9.95 -6.24 -0.23
CA ILE A 29 -8.59 -5.74 -0.34
C ILE A 29 -8.32 -5.23 -1.74
N VAL A 30 -7.75 -4.04 -1.83
CA VAL A 30 -7.16 -3.51 -3.06
C VAL A 30 -5.65 -3.69 -2.91
N LEU A 31 -5.11 -4.63 -3.65
CA LEU A 31 -3.70 -4.95 -3.64
C LEU A 31 -2.95 -4.00 -4.56
N HIS A 32 -1.70 -3.74 -4.24
CA HIS A 32 -0.84 -2.91 -5.06
C HIS A 32 0.53 -3.56 -5.20
N CYS A 33 1.08 -3.49 -6.41
CA CYS A 33 2.47 -3.84 -6.67
C CYS A 33 3.07 -2.87 -7.68
N ARG A 34 4.38 -2.74 -7.64
CA ARG A 34 5.13 -2.03 -8.68
C ARG A 34 5.44 -2.96 -9.85
N SER A 35 6.08 -4.10 -9.58
CA SER A 35 6.54 -5.05 -10.60
C SER A 35 6.24 -6.51 -10.26
N GLY A 36 5.88 -6.82 -9.03
CA GLY A 36 5.64 -8.20 -8.58
C GLY A 36 4.22 -8.67 -8.87
N LEU A 37 3.77 -8.61 -10.13
CA LEU A 37 2.39 -8.94 -10.48
C LEU A 37 2.05 -10.41 -10.17
N ALA A 38 2.97 -11.34 -10.44
CA ALA A 38 2.73 -12.75 -10.13
C ALA A 38 2.55 -12.98 -8.63
N ASP A 39 3.36 -12.30 -7.80
CA ASP A 39 3.22 -12.38 -6.35
C ASP A 39 1.91 -11.74 -5.88
N ALA A 40 1.51 -10.63 -6.48
CA ALA A 40 0.23 -9.99 -6.18
C ALA A 40 -0.95 -10.88 -6.55
N GLU A 41 -0.88 -11.58 -7.68
CA GLU A 41 -1.92 -12.55 -8.08
C GLU A 41 -2.03 -13.68 -7.08
N ALA A 42 -0.91 -14.17 -6.53
CA ALA A 42 -0.93 -15.18 -5.50
C ALA A 42 -1.61 -14.69 -4.22
N VAL A 43 -1.34 -13.46 -3.80
CA VAL A 43 -2.01 -12.86 -2.63
C VAL A 43 -3.50 -12.67 -2.89
N LYS A 44 -3.87 -12.25 -4.10
CA LYS A 44 -5.27 -12.13 -4.48
C LYS A 44 -6.01 -13.45 -4.31
N ALA A 45 -5.41 -14.55 -4.77
CA ALA A 45 -6.00 -15.87 -4.59
C ALA A 45 -6.16 -16.25 -3.11
N GLU A 46 -5.17 -15.88 -2.27
CA GLU A 46 -5.26 -16.12 -0.84
C GLU A 46 -6.40 -15.30 -0.18
N VAL A 47 -6.57 -14.04 -0.58
CA VAL A 47 -7.68 -13.21 -0.08
C VAL A 47 -9.03 -13.80 -0.49
N GLU A 48 -9.14 -14.23 -1.75
CA GLU A 48 -10.36 -14.83 -2.27
C GLU A 48 -10.69 -16.15 -1.57
N ALA A 49 -9.67 -16.94 -1.22
CA ALA A 49 -9.84 -18.17 -0.44
C ALA A 49 -10.39 -17.89 0.97
N LEU A 50 -10.20 -16.68 1.50
CA LEU A 50 -10.76 -16.25 2.77
C LEU A 50 -12.20 -15.71 2.63
N GLY A 51 -12.78 -15.76 1.43
CA GLY A 51 -14.13 -15.30 1.18
C GLY A 51 -14.26 -13.80 0.94
N ARG A 52 -13.15 -13.11 0.71
CA ARG A 52 -13.17 -11.66 0.44
C ARG A 52 -12.85 -11.40 -1.03
N ARG A 53 -13.17 -10.20 -1.50
CA ARG A 53 -12.82 -9.75 -2.85
C ARG A 53 -11.46 -9.09 -2.83
N ALA A 54 -10.71 -9.24 -3.92
CA ALA A 54 -9.46 -8.56 -4.11
C ALA A 54 -9.30 -8.13 -5.56
N ARG A 55 -8.66 -7.00 -5.77
CA ARG A 55 -8.23 -6.56 -7.09
C ARG A 55 -6.83 -5.96 -6.97
N ILE A 56 -6.12 -5.88 -8.08
CA ILE A 56 -4.73 -5.46 -8.12
C ILE A 56 -4.61 -4.16 -8.90
N LEU A 57 -3.92 -3.18 -8.32
CA LEU A 57 -3.49 -1.97 -9.02
C LEU A 57 -1.98 -2.05 -9.16
N GLN A 58 -1.47 -1.78 -10.36
CA GLN A 58 -0.05 -1.82 -10.64
C GLN A 58 0.45 -0.44 -11.06
N PHE A 59 1.27 0.16 -10.25
CA PHE A 59 1.91 1.45 -10.53
C PHE A 59 3.09 1.67 -9.60
N ASP A 60 3.96 2.60 -9.99
CA ASP A 60 5.07 3.04 -9.14
C ASP A 60 4.60 4.21 -8.27
N VAL A 61 4.71 4.08 -6.96
CA VAL A 61 4.29 5.15 -6.03
C VAL A 61 5.09 6.43 -6.21
N ALA A 62 6.26 6.38 -6.84
CA ALA A 62 7.05 7.57 -7.17
C ALA A 62 6.49 8.33 -8.39
N ASP A 63 5.65 7.71 -9.19
CA ASP A 63 5.07 8.33 -10.38
C ASP A 63 3.74 8.99 -10.02
N ARG A 64 3.81 10.27 -9.68
CA ARG A 64 2.65 11.03 -9.17
C ARG A 64 1.48 11.06 -10.16
N ALA A 65 1.76 11.31 -11.43
CA ALA A 65 0.71 11.39 -12.44
C ALA A 65 0.01 10.06 -12.63
N ARG A 66 0.77 8.97 -12.62
CA ARG A 66 0.23 7.61 -12.76
C ARG A 66 -0.57 7.18 -11.55
N CYS A 67 -0.09 7.52 -10.34
CA CYS A 67 -0.84 7.28 -9.11
C CYS A 67 -2.22 7.93 -9.17
N LYS A 68 -2.25 9.21 -9.54
CA LYS A 68 -3.50 9.95 -9.65
C LYS A 68 -4.44 9.32 -10.64
N GLU A 69 -3.95 9.01 -11.84
CA GLU A 69 -4.75 8.42 -12.91
C GLU A 69 -5.39 7.10 -12.48
N ILE A 70 -4.59 6.18 -11.95
CA ILE A 70 -5.06 4.84 -11.59
C ILE A 70 -5.99 4.88 -10.37
N LEU A 71 -5.62 5.64 -9.35
CA LEU A 71 -6.41 5.69 -8.12
C LEU A 71 -7.74 6.41 -8.31
N GLU A 72 -7.76 7.50 -9.06
CA GLU A 72 -9.01 8.18 -9.38
C GLU A 72 -9.95 7.28 -10.18
N ALA A 73 -9.43 6.55 -11.17
CA ALA A 73 -10.21 5.61 -11.95
C ALA A 73 -10.77 4.48 -11.09
N ASP A 74 -9.98 3.95 -10.16
CA ASP A 74 -10.42 2.88 -9.27
C ASP A 74 -11.53 3.37 -8.33
N VAL A 75 -11.36 4.54 -7.75
CA VAL A 75 -12.40 5.13 -6.88
C VAL A 75 -13.67 5.43 -7.65
N GLU A 76 -13.56 5.94 -8.87
CA GLU A 76 -14.73 6.21 -9.71
C GLU A 76 -15.51 4.94 -10.02
N THR A 77 -14.80 3.84 -10.29
CA THR A 77 -15.43 2.58 -10.65
C THR A 77 -16.00 1.83 -9.43
N HIS A 78 -15.29 1.83 -8.32
CA HIS A 78 -15.58 0.97 -7.16
C HIS A 78 -15.99 1.72 -5.89
N GLY A 79 -15.87 3.04 -5.89
CA GLY A 79 -16.17 3.85 -4.70
C GLY A 79 -14.95 4.11 -3.83
N ALA A 80 -15.13 4.99 -2.85
CA ALA A 80 -14.06 5.40 -1.94
C ALA A 80 -13.62 4.24 -1.03
N TYR A 81 -12.35 4.25 -0.66
CA TYR A 81 -11.80 3.27 0.28
C TYR A 81 -12.24 3.60 1.71
N TYR A 82 -12.46 2.57 2.49
CA TYR A 82 -12.57 2.68 3.94
C TYR A 82 -11.22 3.00 4.57
N GLY A 83 -10.18 2.33 4.12
CA GLY A 83 -8.84 2.47 4.67
C GLY A 83 -7.75 2.48 3.61
N VAL A 84 -6.63 3.07 3.98
CA VAL A 84 -5.43 3.09 3.15
C VAL A 84 -4.23 2.76 4.03
N VAL A 85 -3.49 1.73 3.66
CA VAL A 85 -2.24 1.36 4.30
C VAL A 85 -1.10 1.71 3.36
N LEU A 86 -0.32 2.70 3.75
CA LEU A 86 0.81 3.21 2.95
C LEU A 86 2.06 2.47 3.37
N ASN A 87 2.35 1.38 2.67
CA ASN A 87 3.45 0.48 2.99
C ASN A 87 4.54 0.44 1.90
N ALA A 88 4.18 0.68 0.63
CA ALA A 88 5.17 0.67 -0.44
C ALA A 88 6.17 1.81 -0.28
N GLY A 89 7.43 1.50 -0.46
CA GLY A 89 8.48 2.49 -0.36
C GLY A 89 9.85 1.89 -0.67
N LEU A 90 10.85 2.73 -0.54
CA LEU A 90 12.25 2.37 -0.72
C LEU A 90 12.87 2.09 0.65
N THR A 91 13.72 1.05 0.72
CA THR A 91 14.53 0.79 1.90
C THR A 91 16.00 0.76 1.51
N ARG A 92 16.88 1.01 2.49
CA ARG A 92 18.32 0.84 2.35
C ARG A 92 18.79 -0.12 3.43
N ASP A 93 19.60 -1.09 3.02
CA ASP A 93 20.14 -2.07 3.95
C ASP A 93 21.23 -1.44 4.83
N GLY A 94 21.33 -1.93 6.06
CA GLY A 94 22.36 -1.55 7.00
C GLY A 94 21.81 -1.11 8.34
N ALA A 95 22.70 -1.09 9.33
CA ALA A 95 22.38 -0.58 10.65
C ALA A 95 22.29 0.94 10.63
N PHE A 96 21.43 1.51 11.45
CA PHE A 96 21.22 2.96 11.51
C PHE A 96 22.53 3.75 11.64
N PRO A 97 23.48 3.38 12.52
CA PRO A 97 24.72 4.14 12.61
C PRO A 97 25.58 4.16 11.35
N ALA A 98 25.41 3.19 10.48
CA ALA A 98 26.14 3.10 9.21
C ALA A 98 25.36 3.72 8.05
N LEU A 99 24.15 4.21 8.28
CA LEU A 99 23.30 4.83 7.26
C LEU A 99 23.85 6.22 6.95
N SER A 100 24.17 6.48 5.69
CA SER A 100 24.65 7.79 5.27
C SER A 100 23.53 8.83 5.28
N GLU A 101 23.88 10.11 5.39
CA GLU A 101 22.89 11.19 5.26
C GLU A 101 22.18 11.14 3.91
N GLU A 102 22.92 10.82 2.85
CA GLU A 102 22.37 10.71 1.50
C GLU A 102 21.33 9.60 1.43
N ASP A 103 21.64 8.42 1.97
CA ASP A 103 20.69 7.30 1.99
C ASP A 103 19.45 7.64 2.82
N TRP A 104 19.62 8.28 3.97
CA TRP A 104 18.52 8.75 4.78
C TRP A 104 17.62 9.71 4.00
N ASP A 105 18.21 10.72 3.36
CA ASP A 105 17.45 11.73 2.60
C ASP A 105 16.69 11.10 1.44
N VAL A 106 17.32 10.18 0.69
CA VAL A 106 16.70 9.49 -0.43
C VAL A 106 15.51 8.66 0.03
N VAL A 107 15.70 7.87 1.08
CA VAL A 107 14.64 7.00 1.61
C VAL A 107 13.47 7.83 2.15
N MET A 108 13.77 8.85 2.96
CA MET A 108 12.73 9.69 3.56
C MET A 108 11.94 10.44 2.50
N ARG A 109 12.64 11.06 1.55
CA ARG A 109 11.99 11.83 0.48
C ARG A 109 11.12 10.92 -0.39
N THR A 110 11.66 9.78 -0.83
CA THR A 110 10.94 8.85 -1.70
C THR A 110 9.70 8.30 -1.01
N ASN A 111 9.82 7.92 0.27
CA ASN A 111 8.70 7.35 1.00
C ASN A 111 7.63 8.39 1.32
N LEU A 112 8.02 9.59 1.71
CA LEU A 112 7.06 10.67 1.98
C LEU A 112 6.35 11.13 0.71
N ASP A 113 7.09 11.29 -0.41
CA ASP A 113 6.48 11.60 -1.70
C ASP A 113 5.52 10.49 -2.13
N GLY A 114 5.90 9.23 -1.92
CA GLY A 114 5.04 8.09 -2.22
C GLY A 114 3.74 8.11 -1.41
N PHE A 115 3.82 8.45 -0.14
CA PHE A 115 2.63 8.60 0.70
C PHE A 115 1.70 9.68 0.18
N TYR A 116 2.25 10.84 -0.17
CA TYR A 116 1.48 11.93 -0.77
C TYR A 116 0.84 11.50 -2.09
N ASN A 117 1.62 10.89 -2.97
CA ASN A 117 1.17 10.49 -4.30
C ASN A 117 -0.01 9.52 -4.26
N VAL A 118 -0.03 8.64 -3.27
CA VAL A 118 -1.12 7.67 -3.09
C VAL A 118 -2.29 8.28 -2.34
N LEU A 119 -2.04 8.96 -1.24
CA LEU A 119 -3.09 9.43 -0.35
C LEU A 119 -3.88 10.60 -0.92
N HIS A 120 -3.20 11.54 -1.56
CA HIS A 120 -3.84 12.76 -2.07
C HIS A 120 -5.03 12.47 -3.01
N PRO A 121 -4.91 11.57 -4.02
CA PRO A 121 -6.03 11.30 -4.93
C PRO A 121 -7.23 10.65 -4.26
N VAL A 122 -7.04 9.95 -3.14
CA VAL A 122 -8.10 9.15 -2.51
C VAL A 122 -8.68 9.78 -1.25
N MET A 123 -8.06 10.87 -0.75
CA MET A 123 -8.45 11.51 0.50
C MET A 123 -9.83 12.15 0.43
N MET A 124 -10.09 12.98 -0.58
CA MET A 124 -11.39 13.67 -0.68
C MET A 124 -12.55 12.71 -0.83
N PRO A 125 -12.46 11.66 -1.66
CA PRO A 125 -13.50 10.63 -1.68
C PRO A 125 -13.76 9.99 -0.31
N MET A 126 -12.71 9.73 0.47
CA MET A 126 -12.85 9.18 1.82
C MET A 126 -13.57 10.16 2.73
N ILE A 127 -13.24 11.44 2.68
CA ILE A 127 -13.88 12.48 3.48
C ILE A 127 -15.37 12.61 3.12
N ARG A 128 -15.68 12.57 1.83
CA ARG A 128 -17.07 12.71 1.34
C ARG A 128 -17.98 11.57 1.77
N ARG A 129 -17.45 10.43 2.13
CA ARG A 129 -18.25 9.32 2.68
C ARG A 129 -18.95 9.73 3.98
N ARG A 130 -18.41 10.67 4.72
CA ARG A 130 -18.90 11.10 6.04
C ARG A 130 -19.03 9.91 7.02
N ALA A 131 -18.17 8.94 6.86
CA ALA A 131 -18.09 7.75 7.70
C ALA A 131 -16.67 7.57 8.18
N ALA A 132 -16.48 6.84 9.25
CA ALA A 132 -15.14 6.57 9.78
C ALA A 132 -14.27 5.89 8.72
N GLY A 133 -13.03 6.29 8.64
CA GLY A 133 -12.00 5.70 7.80
C GLY A 133 -10.71 5.54 8.59
N ARG A 134 -9.72 4.92 7.96
CA ARG A 134 -8.43 4.67 8.60
C ARG A 134 -7.30 4.92 7.62
N ILE A 135 -6.25 5.54 8.08
CA ILE A 135 -5.01 5.74 7.33
C ILE A 135 -3.87 5.26 8.21
N VAL A 136 -3.08 4.33 7.68
CA VAL A 136 -1.93 3.77 8.38
C VAL A 136 -0.69 3.96 7.51
N CYS A 137 0.35 4.56 8.07
CA CYS A 137 1.62 4.76 7.38
C CYS A 137 2.67 3.83 7.99
N CYS A 138 3.34 3.06 7.13
CA CYS A 138 4.45 2.22 7.52
C CYS A 138 5.73 2.83 6.93
N LEU A 139 6.65 3.23 7.77
CA LEU A 139 7.90 3.85 7.35
C LEU A 139 9.08 2.96 7.73
N LEU A 140 9.74 2.42 6.70
CA LEU A 140 10.93 1.61 6.88
C LEU A 140 12.07 2.25 6.08
N TYR A 141 13.20 2.47 6.70
CA TYR A 141 14.38 3.03 6.04
C TYR A 141 15.63 2.17 6.19
N THR A 142 15.55 1.10 6.98
CA THR A 142 16.57 0.05 7.04
C THR A 142 15.89 -1.29 6.92
N SER A 143 16.62 -2.31 6.46
CA SER A 143 16.11 -3.66 6.45
C SER A 143 15.82 -4.14 7.86
N PRO A 144 14.78 -4.95 8.05
CA PRO A 144 14.61 -5.74 9.27
C PRO A 144 15.84 -6.65 9.49
N SER A 145 15.88 -7.31 10.64
CA SER A 145 16.92 -8.31 10.94
C SER A 145 17.05 -9.31 9.78
N PRO A 146 18.28 -9.79 9.45
CA PRO A 146 18.47 -10.81 8.42
C PRO A 146 17.60 -12.04 8.58
N ARG A 147 17.07 -12.31 9.76
CA ARG A 147 16.16 -13.43 10.00
C ARG A 147 14.75 -13.17 9.49
N ASP A 148 14.40 -11.90 9.28
CA ASP A 148 13.04 -11.49 8.92
C ASP A 148 12.92 -11.19 7.42
N SER A 149 14.01 -11.22 6.73
CA SER A 149 14.07 -10.92 5.29
C SER A 149 13.95 -12.18 4.44
#